data_12924914986060ff1e2a56bfc4b2f8aa
#
_entry.id   12924914986060ff1e2a56bfc4b2f8aa
#
_cell.length_a   1.000
_cell.length_b   1.000
_cell.length_c   1.000
_cell.angle_alpha   90.00
_cell.angle_beta   90.00
_cell.angle_gamma   90.00
#
_symmetry.space_group_name_H-M   'P 1'
#
loop_
_entity.id
_entity.type
_entity.pdbx_description
1 polymer ?
#
loop_
_entity_poly.entity_id
_entity_poly.type
_entity_poly.pdbx_seq_one_letter_code
_entity_poly.pdbx_strand_id
1 'polypeptide(L)'
;GVELIKIGAQGGDLGDLGHGRGGILPQNGFQQLVQMAVIERAQQKNPKLLLAGLTATPNRGDGTGLREVFSNVADQITLGEMIAAGHLVPPRTFVLDVGAQEALGKVRRTADDFDMNEVASILNKAVINEAVVAQWKEKAAGRKTIVFCSTIAHALDVCVAFNTAGVPAGLIHGELPDAERKACLAAYETGDVQVLVNVAVLTEGYDYTPTSCVVLLRPSSYKSTFIQMVGRGLRTVDPEEFPGVIKSDCLVLDFGTASLMHGSLEQEVNLDGHLHDGLAPTKDCPDCGAVVPLACMECPLCGYVWERQPQDLGVLADFVMSEIDLLKRSNFRWCDLFGSDDALMATGFNAWGGIFFLNGRWHAVGGGQGMQTHLLAVGERTVCMAKADDWLNDHESA
;
A
#
# COMPACT_ATOMS: atom_id res chain seq x y z
N GLY A 1 -7.71 -3.44 -1.65
CA GLY A 1 -9.01 -2.86 -1.31
C GLY A 1 -9.71 -2.37 -2.57
N VAL A 2 -10.93 -2.74 -2.76
CA VAL A 2 -11.72 -2.24 -3.89
C VAL A 2 -12.57 -1.11 -3.32
N GLU A 3 -12.14 0.12 -3.53
CA GLU A 3 -13.04 1.27 -3.40
C GLU A 3 -13.79 1.39 -4.72
N LEU A 4 -15.09 1.19 -4.66
CA LEU A 4 -15.99 1.32 -5.81
C LEU A 4 -16.49 2.75 -5.87
N ILE A 5 -15.96 3.54 -6.81
CA ILE A 5 -16.57 4.84 -7.15
C ILE A 5 -17.64 4.56 -8.19
N LYS A 6 -18.90 4.64 -7.79
CA LYS A 6 -20.03 4.44 -8.68
C LYS A 6 -20.58 5.79 -9.13
N ILE A 7 -20.35 6.13 -10.40
CA ILE A 7 -20.93 7.32 -11.03
C ILE A 7 -22.09 6.84 -11.89
N GLY A 8 -23.31 7.27 -11.56
CA GLY A 8 -24.54 6.72 -12.16
C GLY A 8 -24.71 7.01 -13.65
N ALA A 9 -25.09 6.00 -14.42
CA ALA A 9 -25.48 6.12 -15.82
C ALA A 9 -26.91 5.61 -16.05
N GLN A 10 -27.68 6.30 -16.87
CA GLN A 10 -28.88 5.75 -17.51
C GLN A 10 -28.53 5.26 -18.93
N GLY A 11 -28.99 4.06 -19.22
CA GLY A 11 -28.55 3.18 -20.28
C GLY A 11 -28.63 3.68 -21.74
N GLY A 12 -27.70 3.14 -22.51
CA GLY A 12 -27.69 3.10 -23.96
C GLY A 12 -26.70 2.03 -24.42
N ASP A 13 -27.16 1.20 -25.30
CA ASP A 13 -26.54 0.00 -25.87
C ASP A 13 -25.14 0.29 -26.46
N LEU A 14 -24.10 -0.38 -25.95
CA LEU A 14 -22.72 -0.30 -26.46
C LEU A 14 -22.51 -1.44 -27.47
N GLY A 15 -22.75 -1.14 -28.73
CA GLY A 15 -22.35 -1.99 -29.85
C GLY A 15 -20.83 -2.16 -29.92
N ASP A 16 -20.45 -3.38 -30.15
CA ASP A 16 -19.16 -4.02 -30.40
C ASP A 16 -18.03 -3.07 -30.90
N LEU A 17 -17.05 -2.78 -30.07
CA LEU A 17 -15.80 -2.13 -30.46
C LEU A 17 -14.69 -3.17 -30.46
N GLY A 18 -14.29 -3.54 -31.67
CA GLY A 18 -13.35 -4.59 -32.02
C GLY A 18 -12.06 -4.67 -31.21
N HIS A 19 -11.64 -5.90 -30.95
CA HIS A 19 -10.36 -6.30 -30.36
C HIS A 19 -9.17 -5.84 -31.23
N GLY A 20 -8.50 -4.76 -30.86
CA GLY A 20 -7.23 -4.33 -31.38
C GLY A 20 -6.07 -4.85 -30.54
N ARG A 21 -5.17 -5.60 -31.16
CA ARG A 21 -3.92 -6.09 -30.53
C ARG A 21 -3.04 -4.91 -30.14
N GLY A 22 -2.77 -4.73 -28.85
CA GLY A 22 -1.92 -3.68 -28.31
C GLY A 22 -0.51 -4.16 -28.01
N GLY A 23 0.48 -3.47 -28.59
CA GLY A 23 1.87 -3.53 -28.15
C GLY A 23 2.06 -2.80 -26.82
N ILE A 24 3.03 -3.24 -26.03
CA ILE A 24 3.41 -2.65 -24.73
C ILE A 24 4.04 -1.27 -25.00
N LEU A 25 3.35 -0.22 -24.59
CA LEU A 25 3.86 1.15 -24.51
C LEU A 25 3.91 1.58 -23.05
N PRO A 26 4.79 2.51 -22.65
CA PRO A 26 4.89 2.99 -21.27
C PRO A 26 3.56 3.60 -20.82
N GLN A 27 3.08 3.12 -19.66
CA GLN A 27 1.66 3.18 -19.26
C GLN A 27 1.09 4.56 -18.88
N ASN A 28 1.86 5.65 -18.78
CA ASN A 28 1.38 6.80 -18.04
C ASN A 28 1.00 8.08 -18.81
N GLY A 29 1.34 8.26 -20.04
CA GLY A 29 0.95 9.48 -20.77
C GLY A 29 0.08 9.21 -22.00
N PHE A 30 0.50 8.28 -22.84
CA PHE A 30 -0.16 8.05 -24.13
C PHE A 30 -1.52 7.37 -23.99
N GLN A 31 -1.64 6.42 -23.08
CA GLN A 31 -2.89 5.68 -22.83
C GLN A 31 -3.97 6.60 -22.27
N GLN A 32 -3.60 7.53 -21.39
CA GLN A 32 -4.51 8.55 -20.85
C GLN A 32 -4.98 9.51 -21.95
N LEU A 33 -4.08 9.98 -22.80
CA LEU A 33 -4.43 10.84 -23.94
C LEU A 33 -5.41 10.16 -24.89
N VAL A 34 -5.21 8.87 -25.17
CA VAL A 34 -6.12 8.09 -26.04
C VAL A 34 -7.49 7.93 -25.35
N GLN A 35 -7.54 7.64 -24.05
CA GLN A 35 -8.78 7.52 -23.32
C GLN A 35 -9.55 8.84 -23.29
N MET A 36 -8.87 9.96 -23.02
CA MET A 36 -9.49 11.30 -23.03
C MET A 36 -10.03 11.63 -24.42
N ALA A 37 -9.27 11.39 -25.48
CA ALA A 37 -9.73 11.62 -26.86
C ALA A 37 -10.96 10.78 -27.23
N VAL A 38 -11.06 9.52 -26.74
CA VAL A 38 -12.23 8.68 -26.93
C VAL A 38 -13.45 9.22 -26.18
N ILE A 39 -13.27 9.65 -24.93
CA ILE A 39 -14.31 10.24 -24.11
C ILE A 39 -14.84 11.53 -24.76
N GLU A 40 -13.96 12.45 -25.12
CA GLU A 40 -14.32 13.71 -25.78
C GLU A 40 -15.09 13.48 -27.09
N ARG A 41 -14.62 12.54 -27.92
CA ARG A 41 -15.30 12.20 -29.19
C ARG A 41 -16.67 11.56 -28.97
N ALA A 42 -16.82 10.76 -27.91
CA ALA A 42 -18.09 10.19 -27.55
C ALA A 42 -19.09 11.26 -27.05
N GLN A 43 -18.63 12.19 -26.21
CA GLN A 43 -19.41 13.32 -25.71
C GLN A 43 -19.81 14.29 -26.82
N GLN A 44 -18.90 14.55 -27.79
CA GLN A 44 -19.23 15.36 -28.99
C GLN A 44 -20.36 14.74 -29.82
N LYS A 45 -20.40 13.39 -29.94
CA LYS A 45 -21.45 12.67 -30.66
C LYS A 45 -22.77 12.59 -29.85
N ASN A 46 -22.66 12.51 -28.55
CA ASN A 46 -23.80 12.47 -27.65
C ASN A 46 -23.58 13.38 -26.43
N PRO A 47 -24.04 14.64 -26.48
CA PRO A 47 -23.88 15.58 -25.35
C PRO A 47 -24.60 15.17 -24.06
N LYS A 48 -25.46 14.15 -24.12
CA LYS A 48 -26.14 13.59 -22.95
C LYS A 48 -25.43 12.33 -22.42
N LEU A 49 -24.27 12.00 -22.94
CA LEU A 49 -23.49 10.84 -22.48
C LEU A 49 -23.09 11.06 -21.01
N LEU A 50 -23.46 10.11 -20.18
CA LEU A 50 -22.99 10.05 -18.81
C LEU A 50 -21.76 9.15 -18.76
N LEU A 51 -20.71 9.64 -18.10
CA LEU A 51 -19.47 8.91 -17.89
C LEU A 51 -19.48 8.36 -16.48
N ALA A 52 -19.29 7.05 -16.35
CA ALA A 52 -19.10 6.38 -15.07
C ALA A 52 -17.69 5.76 -15.01
N GLY A 53 -16.99 5.96 -13.89
CA GLY A 53 -15.71 5.34 -13.60
C GLY A 53 -15.80 4.46 -12.35
N LEU A 54 -15.16 3.30 -12.39
CA LEU A 54 -15.01 2.41 -11.24
C LEU A 54 -13.51 2.18 -11.03
N THR A 55 -13.03 2.41 -9.83
CA THR A 55 -11.61 2.21 -9.49
C THR A 55 -11.45 1.80 -8.04
N ALA A 56 -10.45 0.97 -7.78
CA ALA A 56 -10.02 0.63 -6.42
C ALA A 56 -9.00 1.65 -5.87
N THR A 57 -8.40 2.47 -6.74
CA THR A 57 -7.36 3.43 -6.39
C THR A 57 -7.66 4.77 -7.04
N PRO A 58 -8.61 5.53 -6.47
CA PRO A 58 -9.08 6.80 -7.06
C PRO A 58 -8.02 7.89 -7.02
N ASN A 59 -7.15 7.86 -6.02
CA ASN A 59 -6.07 8.82 -5.86
C ASN A 59 -4.87 8.35 -6.69
N ARG A 60 -4.54 9.14 -7.69
CA ARG A 60 -3.42 8.85 -8.59
C ARG A 60 -2.09 9.12 -7.89
N GLY A 61 -1.13 8.24 -8.10
CA GLY A 61 0.21 8.36 -7.51
C GLY A 61 0.99 9.59 -8.01
N ASP A 62 0.68 10.08 -9.23
CA ASP A 62 1.29 11.28 -9.81
C ASP A 62 0.73 12.60 -9.24
N GLY A 63 -0.21 12.53 -8.29
CA GLY A 63 -0.86 13.71 -7.70
C GLY A 63 -1.87 14.41 -8.61
N THR A 64 -2.07 13.92 -9.84
CA THR A 64 -3.10 14.46 -10.74
C THR A 64 -4.47 13.96 -10.29
N GLY A 65 -5.40 14.89 -10.06
CA GLY A 65 -6.78 14.56 -9.73
C GLY A 65 -7.56 13.97 -10.91
N LEU A 66 -8.72 13.44 -10.60
CA LEU A 66 -9.68 12.96 -11.60
C LEU A 66 -10.77 13.99 -11.91
N ARG A 67 -10.70 15.20 -11.33
CA ARG A 67 -11.72 16.26 -11.46
C ARG A 67 -11.95 16.69 -12.92
N GLU A 68 -10.92 16.63 -13.76
CA GLU A 68 -11.03 16.96 -15.19
C GLU A 68 -11.96 15.97 -15.93
N VAL A 69 -12.08 14.75 -15.44
CA VAL A 69 -12.86 13.66 -16.09
C VAL A 69 -14.19 13.44 -15.36
N PHE A 70 -14.19 13.50 -14.04
CA PHE A 70 -15.35 13.20 -13.20
C PHE A 70 -15.72 14.40 -12.32
N SER A 71 -16.96 14.80 -12.36
CA SER A 71 -17.45 15.97 -11.61
C SER A 71 -17.68 15.70 -10.13
N ASN A 72 -17.98 14.45 -9.76
CA ASN A 72 -18.31 14.06 -8.39
C ASN A 72 -18.01 12.59 -8.14
N VAL A 73 -17.92 12.23 -6.86
CA VAL A 73 -17.93 10.86 -6.35
C VAL A 73 -19.39 10.52 -6.04
N ALA A 74 -19.92 9.50 -6.69
CA ALA A 74 -21.30 9.07 -6.49
C ALA A 74 -21.46 8.11 -5.30
N ASP A 75 -20.45 7.26 -5.07
CA ASP A 75 -20.41 6.30 -3.98
C ASP A 75 -18.97 5.88 -3.69
N GLN A 76 -18.68 5.55 -2.44
CA GLN A 76 -17.39 5.03 -2.00
C GLN A 76 -17.62 3.94 -0.96
N ILE A 77 -17.03 2.77 -1.20
CA ILE A 77 -17.05 1.65 -0.26
C ILE A 77 -15.64 1.47 0.29
N THR A 78 -15.49 1.53 1.59
CA THR A 78 -14.20 1.38 2.27
C THR A 78 -13.76 -0.09 2.33
N LEU A 79 -12.47 -0.32 2.55
CA LEU A 79 -11.92 -1.66 2.73
C LEU A 79 -12.57 -2.36 3.95
N GLY A 80 -12.76 -1.61 5.05
CA GLY A 80 -13.43 -2.12 6.25
C GLY A 80 -14.86 -2.57 5.99
N GLU A 81 -15.63 -1.81 5.22
CA GLU A 81 -17.00 -2.19 4.83
C GLU A 81 -17.01 -3.44 3.95
N MET A 82 -16.07 -3.56 3.01
CA MET A 82 -15.93 -4.75 2.16
C MET A 82 -15.58 -6.01 2.97
N ILE A 83 -14.73 -5.86 4.00
CA ILE A 83 -14.41 -6.96 4.93
C ILE A 83 -15.64 -7.31 5.78
N ALA A 84 -16.33 -6.33 6.34
CA ALA A 84 -17.53 -6.55 7.14
C ALA A 84 -18.66 -7.21 6.32
N ALA A 85 -18.78 -6.88 5.03
CA ALA A 85 -19.72 -7.51 4.10
C ALA A 85 -19.26 -8.90 3.61
N GLY A 86 -18.08 -9.37 3.96
CA GLY A 86 -17.56 -10.68 3.57
C GLY A 86 -17.05 -10.77 2.13
N HIS A 87 -16.83 -9.65 1.45
CA HIS A 87 -16.27 -9.62 0.09
C HIS A 87 -14.73 -9.66 0.08
N LEU A 88 -14.10 -9.25 1.18
CA LEU A 88 -12.67 -9.30 1.38
C LEU A 88 -12.34 -9.94 2.73
N VAL A 89 -11.13 -10.52 2.84
CA VAL A 89 -10.58 -10.98 4.11
C VAL A 89 -9.69 -9.90 4.72
N PRO A 90 -9.55 -9.83 6.05
CA PRO A 90 -8.69 -8.87 6.70
C PRO A 90 -7.20 -9.13 6.38
N PRO A 91 -6.39 -8.09 6.12
CA PRO A 91 -4.95 -8.20 6.07
C PRO A 91 -4.36 -8.35 7.47
N ARG A 92 -3.37 -9.24 7.62
CA ARG A 92 -2.48 -9.30 8.78
C ARG A 92 -1.08 -8.98 8.29
N THR A 93 -0.56 -7.84 8.66
CA THR A 93 0.68 -7.31 8.10
C THR A 93 1.81 -7.41 9.10
N PHE A 94 2.90 -8.01 8.64
CA PHE A 94 4.15 -8.14 9.37
C PHE A 94 5.24 -7.39 8.62
N VAL A 95 5.90 -6.48 9.30
CA VAL A 95 7.03 -5.71 8.77
C VAL A 95 8.31 -6.26 9.35
N LEU A 96 9.27 -6.57 8.49
CA LEU A 96 10.61 -6.95 8.88
C LEU A 96 11.56 -5.79 8.61
N ASP A 97 12.18 -5.29 9.68
CA ASP A 97 13.28 -4.36 9.53
C ASP A 97 14.57 -5.11 9.18
N VAL A 98 14.92 -5.10 7.90
CA VAL A 98 16.18 -5.65 7.40
C VAL A 98 17.35 -4.64 7.48
N GLY A 99 17.19 -3.54 8.23
CA GLY A 99 18.19 -2.46 8.30
C GLY A 99 18.33 -1.65 7.01
N ALA A 100 17.40 -1.84 6.07
CA ALA A 100 17.43 -1.21 4.75
C ALA A 100 16.64 0.10 4.66
N GLN A 101 15.89 0.47 5.69
CA GLN A 101 14.94 1.60 5.67
C GLN A 101 15.59 2.93 5.28
N GLU A 102 16.73 3.28 5.89
CA GLU A 102 17.42 4.53 5.54
C GLU A 102 18.00 4.50 4.13
N ALA A 103 18.54 3.35 3.70
CA ALA A 103 19.04 3.20 2.36
C ALA A 103 17.92 3.30 1.33
N LEU A 104 16.77 2.66 1.60
CA LEU A 104 15.56 2.76 0.77
C LEU A 104 14.98 4.17 0.76
N GLY A 105 15.02 4.89 1.89
CA GLY A 105 14.58 6.28 1.97
C GLY A 105 15.42 7.26 1.13
N LYS A 106 16.66 6.88 0.78
CA LYS A 106 17.58 7.68 -0.05
C LYS A 106 17.56 7.28 -1.53
N VAL A 107 16.83 6.22 -1.90
CA VAL A 107 16.71 5.76 -3.28
C VAL A 107 16.09 6.86 -4.13
N ARG A 108 16.69 7.10 -5.29
CA ARG A 108 16.22 8.09 -6.24
C ARG A 108 14.81 7.72 -6.73
N ARG A 109 13.92 8.73 -6.78
CA ARG A 109 12.62 8.61 -7.44
C ARG A 109 12.76 8.90 -8.93
N THR A 110 12.14 8.07 -9.74
CA THR A 110 11.93 8.28 -11.18
C THR A 110 10.56 8.89 -11.42
N ALA A 111 10.19 9.14 -12.69
CA ALA A 111 8.86 9.62 -13.02
C ALA A 111 7.74 8.63 -12.66
N ASP A 112 8.06 7.33 -12.68
CA ASP A 112 7.06 6.26 -12.54
C ASP A 112 7.11 5.55 -11.18
N ASP A 113 8.26 5.52 -10.49
CA ASP A 113 8.43 4.90 -9.16
C ASP A 113 9.85 5.19 -8.62
N PHE A 114 10.31 4.44 -7.62
CA PHE A 114 11.73 4.40 -7.23
C PHE A 114 12.61 3.80 -8.33
N ASP A 115 13.91 4.13 -8.31
CA ASP A 115 14.89 3.41 -9.13
C ASP A 115 15.02 1.96 -8.63
N MET A 116 14.36 1.04 -9.34
CA MET A 116 14.28 -0.37 -8.94
C MET A 116 15.62 -1.09 -8.97
N ASN A 117 16.62 -0.58 -9.70
CA ASN A 117 17.98 -1.13 -9.66
C ASN A 117 18.69 -0.74 -8.36
N GLU A 118 18.54 0.52 -7.90
CA GLU A 118 19.03 0.93 -6.60
C GLU A 118 18.33 0.13 -5.47
N VAL A 119 17.00 -0.04 -5.54
CA VAL A 119 16.25 -0.90 -4.61
C VAL A 119 16.79 -2.32 -4.60
N ALA A 120 17.01 -2.93 -5.78
CA ALA A 120 17.57 -4.28 -5.87
C ALA A 120 18.96 -4.37 -5.25
N SER A 121 19.82 -3.37 -5.44
CA SER A 121 21.15 -3.35 -4.84
C SER A 121 21.14 -3.40 -3.30
N ILE A 122 20.05 -2.90 -2.71
CA ILE A 122 19.85 -2.88 -1.25
C ILE A 122 19.23 -4.20 -0.78
N LEU A 123 18.15 -4.65 -1.42
CA LEU A 123 17.32 -5.76 -0.96
C LEU A 123 17.76 -7.12 -1.52
N ASN A 124 18.35 -7.20 -2.72
CA ASN A 124 18.78 -8.46 -3.31
C ASN A 124 20.13 -8.93 -2.73
N LYS A 125 20.10 -9.39 -1.51
CA LYS A 125 21.24 -10.00 -0.80
C LYS A 125 20.87 -11.39 -0.35
N ALA A 126 21.79 -12.34 -0.43
CA ALA A 126 21.53 -13.74 -0.07
C ALA A 126 20.93 -13.85 1.34
N VAL A 127 21.49 -13.14 2.32
CA VAL A 127 20.99 -13.10 3.71
C VAL A 127 19.55 -12.62 3.80
N ILE A 128 19.17 -11.60 3.02
CA ILE A 128 17.79 -11.09 3.00
C ILE A 128 16.87 -12.13 2.34
N ASN A 129 17.27 -12.71 1.20
CA ASN A 129 16.47 -13.72 0.50
C ASN A 129 16.26 -14.97 1.37
N GLU A 130 17.27 -15.39 2.13
CA GLU A 130 17.18 -16.47 3.12
C GLU A 130 16.23 -16.10 4.27
N ALA A 131 16.31 -14.87 4.79
CA ALA A 131 15.40 -14.38 5.83
C ALA A 131 13.93 -14.33 5.33
N VAL A 132 13.70 -13.93 4.08
CA VAL A 132 12.37 -13.97 3.44
C VAL A 132 11.80 -15.38 3.48
N VAL A 133 12.58 -16.38 3.05
CA VAL A 133 12.15 -17.78 3.04
C VAL A 133 11.91 -18.30 4.46
N ALA A 134 12.77 -17.96 5.41
CA ALA A 134 12.64 -18.36 6.80
C ALA A 134 11.36 -17.80 7.43
N GLN A 135 11.11 -16.50 7.28
CA GLN A 135 9.91 -15.84 7.80
C GLN A 135 8.64 -16.33 7.11
N TRP A 136 8.70 -16.59 5.80
CA TRP A 136 7.59 -17.18 5.09
C TRP A 136 7.28 -18.60 5.61
N LYS A 137 8.30 -19.44 5.85
CA LYS A 137 8.11 -20.80 6.42
C LYS A 137 7.48 -20.74 7.82
N GLU A 138 7.88 -19.78 8.64
CA GLU A 138 7.35 -19.62 9.98
C GLU A 138 5.88 -19.19 9.99
N LYS A 139 5.53 -18.18 9.17
CA LYS A 139 4.23 -17.48 9.25
C LYS A 139 3.22 -17.92 8.18
N ALA A 140 3.70 -18.31 7.00
CA ALA A 140 2.87 -18.50 5.82
C ALA A 140 3.02 -19.89 5.17
N ALA A 141 3.67 -20.86 5.83
CA ALA A 141 3.82 -22.21 5.30
C ALA A 141 2.47 -22.80 4.86
N GLY A 142 2.43 -23.34 3.65
CA GLY A 142 1.21 -23.90 3.07
C GLY A 142 0.29 -22.91 2.37
N ARG A 143 0.51 -21.57 2.48
CA ARG A 143 -0.31 -20.56 1.82
C ARG A 143 0.12 -20.33 0.38
N LYS A 144 -0.85 -20.19 -0.52
CA LYS A 144 -0.61 -19.67 -1.87
C LYS A 144 -0.12 -18.24 -1.75
N THR A 145 1.07 -17.98 -2.31
CA THR A 145 1.81 -16.75 -2.08
C THR A 145 2.20 -16.05 -3.37
N ILE A 146 2.03 -14.74 -3.43
CA ILE A 146 2.59 -13.88 -4.48
C ILE A 146 3.70 -13.01 -3.87
N VAL A 147 4.87 -12.99 -4.50
CA VAL A 147 6.03 -12.19 -4.12
C VAL A 147 6.26 -11.09 -5.14
N PHE A 148 6.33 -9.84 -4.70
CA PHE A 148 6.62 -8.68 -5.57
C PHE A 148 8.07 -8.25 -5.39
N CYS A 149 8.87 -8.37 -6.44
CA CYS A 149 10.28 -8.00 -6.47
C CYS A 149 10.53 -6.73 -7.31
N SER A 150 11.70 -6.10 -7.09
CA SER A 150 12.08 -4.87 -7.77
C SER A 150 12.62 -5.08 -9.18
N THR A 151 13.43 -6.12 -9.41
CA THR A 151 14.03 -6.43 -10.73
C THR A 151 13.91 -7.93 -11.06
N ILE A 152 14.12 -8.28 -12.33
CA ILE A 152 14.09 -9.68 -12.78
C ILE A 152 15.22 -10.49 -12.09
N ALA A 153 16.41 -9.92 -11.95
CA ALA A 153 17.51 -10.56 -11.24
C ALA A 153 17.16 -10.84 -9.77
N HIS A 154 16.59 -9.86 -9.08
CA HIS A 154 16.11 -10.03 -7.69
C HIS A 154 15.05 -11.13 -7.61
N ALA A 155 14.07 -11.12 -8.51
CA ALA A 155 13.03 -12.14 -8.53
C ALA A 155 13.56 -13.55 -8.81
N LEU A 156 14.57 -13.67 -9.66
CA LEU A 156 15.24 -14.94 -9.94
C LEU A 156 15.94 -15.47 -8.68
N ASP A 157 16.72 -14.63 -7.98
CA ASP A 157 17.45 -15.03 -6.77
C ASP A 157 16.49 -15.45 -5.65
N VAL A 158 15.37 -14.72 -5.48
CA VAL A 158 14.30 -15.09 -4.54
C VAL A 158 13.64 -16.41 -4.93
N CYS A 159 13.33 -16.60 -6.20
CA CYS A 159 12.75 -17.86 -6.71
C CYS A 159 13.71 -19.05 -6.46
N VAL A 160 15.00 -18.87 -6.69
CA VAL A 160 16.04 -19.86 -6.40
C VAL A 160 16.10 -20.17 -4.89
N ALA A 161 16.04 -19.14 -4.04
CA ALA A 161 16.06 -19.30 -2.58
C ALA A 161 14.89 -20.16 -2.08
N PHE A 162 13.66 -19.91 -2.56
CA PHE A 162 12.48 -20.73 -2.23
C PHE A 162 12.66 -22.17 -2.70
N ASN A 163 13.03 -22.38 -3.96
CA ASN A 163 13.22 -23.74 -4.51
C ASN A 163 14.34 -24.50 -3.79
N THR A 164 15.46 -23.85 -3.46
CA THR A 164 16.56 -24.46 -2.69
C THR A 164 16.09 -24.88 -1.29
N ALA A 165 15.18 -24.11 -0.70
CA ALA A 165 14.59 -24.42 0.59
C ALA A 165 13.45 -25.47 0.53
N GLY A 166 13.22 -26.09 -0.64
CA GLY A 166 12.20 -27.11 -0.86
C GLY A 166 10.78 -26.59 -1.00
N VAL A 167 10.61 -25.30 -1.30
CA VAL A 167 9.30 -24.67 -1.54
C VAL A 167 9.16 -24.43 -3.04
N PRO A 168 8.22 -25.08 -3.76
CA PRO A 168 8.05 -24.91 -5.20
C PRO A 168 7.71 -23.47 -5.54
N ALA A 169 8.59 -22.78 -6.24
CA ALA A 169 8.41 -21.39 -6.66
C ALA A 169 8.55 -21.23 -8.18
N GLY A 170 7.67 -20.42 -8.75
CA GLY A 170 7.69 -20.03 -10.16
C GLY A 170 7.97 -18.54 -10.32
N LEU A 171 8.57 -18.16 -11.47
CA LEU A 171 8.95 -16.79 -11.79
C LEU A 171 8.13 -16.26 -12.97
N ILE A 172 7.59 -15.05 -12.83
CA ILE A 172 6.88 -14.33 -13.89
C ILE A 172 7.41 -12.90 -14.03
N HIS A 173 7.71 -12.48 -15.26
CA HIS A 173 8.11 -11.11 -15.59
C HIS A 173 7.65 -10.73 -17.01
N GLY A 174 7.79 -9.44 -17.36
CA GLY A 174 7.28 -8.91 -18.62
C GLY A 174 7.96 -9.48 -19.88
N GLU A 175 9.21 -9.92 -19.78
CA GLU A 175 9.99 -10.48 -20.89
C GLU A 175 9.73 -11.98 -21.12
N LEU A 176 8.94 -12.63 -20.23
CA LEU A 176 8.63 -14.05 -20.36
C LEU A 176 7.69 -14.29 -21.55
N PRO A 177 7.95 -15.29 -22.42
CA PRO A 177 7.02 -15.67 -23.49
C PRO A 177 5.63 -16.01 -22.93
N ASP A 178 4.58 -15.67 -23.67
CA ASP A 178 3.20 -15.88 -23.22
C ASP A 178 2.88 -17.34 -22.87
N ALA A 179 3.46 -18.30 -23.60
CA ALA A 179 3.26 -19.73 -23.34
C ALA A 179 3.85 -20.14 -21.97
N GLU A 180 5.07 -19.66 -21.67
CA GLU A 180 5.74 -19.94 -20.41
C GLU A 180 5.03 -19.25 -19.23
N ARG A 181 4.58 -18.01 -19.45
CA ARG A 181 3.78 -17.28 -18.46
C ARG A 181 2.50 -18.02 -18.13
N LYS A 182 1.75 -18.48 -19.13
CA LYS A 182 0.53 -19.27 -18.95
C LYS A 182 0.80 -20.58 -18.22
N ALA A 183 1.88 -21.28 -18.58
CA ALA A 183 2.26 -22.53 -17.92
C ALA A 183 2.61 -22.31 -16.43
N CYS A 184 3.34 -21.24 -16.11
CA CYS A 184 3.68 -20.90 -14.72
C CYS A 184 2.44 -20.54 -13.89
N LEU A 185 1.50 -19.77 -14.47
CA LEU A 185 0.23 -19.45 -13.81
C LEU A 185 -0.61 -20.71 -13.58
N ALA A 186 -0.73 -21.59 -14.56
CA ALA A 186 -1.44 -22.86 -14.44
C ALA A 186 -0.81 -23.74 -13.33
N ALA A 187 0.51 -23.84 -13.28
CA ALA A 187 1.22 -24.58 -12.22
C ALA A 187 0.96 -23.96 -10.81
N TYR A 188 0.83 -22.65 -10.73
CA TYR A 188 0.45 -21.99 -9.47
C TYR A 188 -1.01 -22.31 -9.09
N GLU A 189 -1.92 -22.34 -10.05
CA GLU A 189 -3.34 -22.64 -9.82
C GLU A 189 -3.53 -24.13 -9.43
N THR A 190 -2.86 -25.06 -10.12
CA THR A 190 -2.94 -26.51 -9.83
C THR A 190 -2.27 -26.92 -8.51
N GLY A 191 -1.34 -26.11 -8.00
CA GLY A 191 -0.61 -26.39 -6.76
C GLY A 191 0.80 -26.92 -6.94
N ASP A 192 1.25 -27.16 -8.19
CA ASP A 192 2.62 -27.56 -8.48
C ASP A 192 3.62 -26.44 -8.12
N VAL A 193 3.18 -25.18 -8.18
CA VAL A 193 3.88 -24.01 -7.67
C VAL A 193 3.09 -23.44 -6.49
N GLN A 194 3.76 -23.21 -5.37
CA GLN A 194 3.19 -22.63 -4.16
C GLN A 194 3.46 -21.13 -4.04
N VAL A 195 4.63 -20.68 -4.50
CA VAL A 195 5.07 -19.29 -4.41
C VAL A 195 5.28 -18.74 -5.82
N LEU A 196 4.55 -17.71 -6.18
CA LEU A 196 4.64 -17.04 -7.47
C LEU A 196 5.43 -15.74 -7.32
N VAL A 197 6.67 -15.73 -7.78
CA VAL A 197 7.55 -14.56 -7.72
C VAL A 197 7.37 -13.73 -8.99
N ASN A 198 7.17 -12.42 -8.85
CA ASN A 198 6.93 -11.58 -10.00
C ASN A 198 7.61 -10.20 -9.96
N VAL A 199 7.75 -9.60 -11.14
CA VAL A 199 8.16 -8.22 -11.33
C VAL A 199 7.09 -7.48 -12.12
N ALA A 200 6.35 -6.60 -11.43
CA ALA A 200 5.34 -5.67 -11.96
C ALA A 200 4.17 -6.29 -12.77
N VAL A 201 4.19 -7.58 -13.12
CA VAL A 201 3.19 -8.20 -14.03
C VAL A 201 1.88 -8.51 -13.33
N LEU A 202 1.92 -8.90 -12.05
CA LEU A 202 0.74 -9.32 -11.28
C LEU A 202 0.11 -8.20 -10.47
N THR A 203 0.60 -6.98 -10.60
CA THR A 203 0.03 -5.81 -9.92
C THR A 203 -1.40 -5.54 -10.42
N GLU A 204 -1.66 -5.78 -11.70
CA GLU A 204 -2.98 -5.61 -12.34
C GLU A 204 -3.38 -6.86 -13.13
N GLY A 205 -4.68 -7.07 -13.31
CA GLY A 205 -5.24 -8.04 -14.26
C GLY A 205 -5.18 -9.52 -13.88
N TYR A 206 -4.47 -9.93 -12.82
CA TYR A 206 -4.45 -11.33 -12.37
C TYR A 206 -5.43 -11.53 -11.20
N ASP A 207 -6.27 -12.54 -11.29
CA ASP A 207 -7.28 -12.88 -10.29
C ASP A 207 -7.24 -14.38 -9.95
N TYR A 208 -6.62 -14.70 -8.80
CA TYR A 208 -6.64 -16.03 -8.22
C TYR A 208 -6.93 -15.90 -6.72
N THR A 209 -8.19 -16.09 -6.37
CA THR A 209 -8.72 -15.83 -5.03
C THR A 209 -8.12 -16.69 -3.91
N PRO A 210 -7.62 -17.94 -4.16
CA PRO A 210 -6.92 -18.73 -3.14
C PRO A 210 -5.58 -18.13 -2.64
N THR A 211 -5.02 -17.11 -3.34
CA THR A 211 -3.85 -16.39 -2.83
C THR A 211 -4.15 -15.79 -1.46
N SER A 212 -3.41 -16.22 -0.42
CA SER A 212 -3.64 -15.81 0.97
C SER A 212 -2.38 -15.29 1.68
N CYS A 213 -1.29 -15.10 0.90
CA CYS A 213 -0.08 -14.43 1.37
C CYS A 213 0.49 -13.53 0.26
N VAL A 214 0.89 -12.33 0.64
CA VAL A 214 1.60 -11.36 -0.23
C VAL A 214 2.92 -11.01 0.42
N VAL A 215 4.02 -11.14 -0.32
CA VAL A 215 5.35 -10.76 0.13
C VAL A 215 5.82 -9.55 -0.67
N LEU A 216 6.21 -8.49 0.02
CA LEU A 216 6.66 -7.25 -0.57
C LEU A 216 8.17 -7.12 -0.42
N LEU A 217 8.90 -7.30 -1.52
CA LEU A 217 10.36 -7.13 -1.63
C LEU A 217 10.70 -5.90 -2.48
N ARG A 218 9.76 -4.98 -2.58
CA ARG A 218 9.94 -3.69 -3.21
C ARG A 218 9.14 -2.62 -2.48
N PRO A 219 9.71 -1.45 -2.24
CA PRO A 219 8.92 -0.27 -1.90
C PRO A 219 8.09 0.14 -3.12
N SER A 220 7.16 1.04 -2.92
CA SER A 220 6.46 1.76 -3.98
C SER A 220 6.43 3.23 -3.63
N SER A 221 6.67 4.12 -4.59
CA SER A 221 6.51 5.56 -4.37
C SER A 221 5.03 5.96 -4.35
N TYR A 222 4.15 5.07 -4.80
CA TYR A 222 2.71 5.32 -4.90
C TYR A 222 1.91 4.38 -4.02
N LYS A 223 1.04 4.97 -3.19
CA LYS A 223 0.10 4.23 -2.34
C LYS A 223 -0.86 3.35 -3.16
N SER A 224 -1.27 3.82 -4.34
CA SER A 224 -2.11 3.03 -5.25
C SER A 224 -1.47 1.69 -5.64
N THR A 225 -0.18 1.68 -5.96
CA THR A 225 0.56 0.46 -6.27
C THR A 225 0.65 -0.48 -5.07
N PHE A 226 0.90 0.08 -3.88
CA PHE A 226 0.90 -0.70 -2.63
C PHE A 226 -0.46 -1.37 -2.38
N ILE A 227 -1.56 -0.62 -2.50
CA ILE A 227 -2.92 -1.16 -2.35
C ILE A 227 -3.21 -2.25 -3.40
N GLN A 228 -2.80 -2.05 -4.65
CA GLN A 228 -2.98 -3.05 -5.71
C GLN A 228 -2.21 -4.35 -5.42
N MET A 229 -0.96 -4.26 -4.95
CA MET A 229 -0.17 -5.44 -4.57
C MET A 229 -0.82 -6.22 -3.43
N VAL A 230 -1.19 -5.54 -2.34
CA VAL A 230 -1.85 -6.19 -1.19
C VAL A 230 -3.22 -6.73 -1.58
N GLY A 231 -3.98 -5.98 -2.38
CA GLY A 231 -5.30 -6.34 -2.86
C GLY A 231 -5.37 -7.70 -3.60
N ARG A 232 -4.25 -8.17 -4.17
CA ARG A 232 -4.20 -9.52 -4.78
C ARG A 232 -4.48 -10.63 -3.78
N GLY A 233 -4.17 -10.43 -2.51
CA GLY A 233 -4.39 -11.41 -1.45
C GLY A 233 -5.69 -11.22 -0.65
N LEU A 234 -6.43 -10.13 -0.81
CA LEU A 234 -7.56 -9.82 0.08
C LEU A 234 -8.90 -10.42 -0.36
N ARG A 235 -9.05 -10.88 -1.59
CA ARG A 235 -10.32 -11.41 -2.09
C ARG A 235 -10.74 -12.68 -1.34
N THR A 236 -12.04 -12.81 -1.06
CA THR A 236 -12.61 -14.06 -0.52
C THR A 236 -12.60 -15.15 -1.58
N VAL A 237 -12.64 -16.39 -1.13
CA VAL A 237 -12.70 -17.58 -1.99
C VAL A 237 -14.16 -18.01 -2.13
N ASP A 238 -14.58 -18.26 -3.36
CA ASP A 238 -15.87 -18.89 -3.63
C ASP A 238 -15.77 -20.40 -3.34
N PRO A 239 -16.55 -20.94 -2.37
CA PRO A 239 -16.51 -22.36 -2.04
C PRO A 239 -16.99 -23.27 -3.18
N GLU A 240 -17.79 -22.76 -4.13
CA GLU A 240 -18.25 -23.53 -5.29
C GLU A 240 -17.12 -23.70 -6.31
N GLU A 241 -16.32 -22.64 -6.51
CA GLU A 241 -15.18 -22.66 -7.42
C GLU A 241 -13.96 -23.38 -6.83
N PHE A 242 -13.70 -23.20 -5.51
CA PHE A 242 -12.55 -23.76 -4.82
C PHE A 242 -12.98 -24.60 -3.60
N PRO A 243 -13.57 -25.80 -3.80
CA PRO A 243 -14.06 -26.64 -2.70
C PRO A 243 -12.93 -27.02 -1.74
N GLY A 244 -13.16 -26.79 -0.45
CA GLY A 244 -12.21 -27.14 0.61
C GLY A 244 -11.11 -26.12 0.88
N VAL A 245 -11.04 -25.01 0.14
CA VAL A 245 -10.12 -23.90 0.43
C VAL A 245 -10.75 -22.99 1.48
N ILE A 246 -10.09 -22.86 2.63
CA ILE A 246 -10.50 -21.96 3.73
C ILE A 246 -9.53 -20.80 3.76
N LYS A 247 -10.06 -19.58 3.64
CA LYS A 247 -9.29 -18.33 3.69
C LYS A 247 -10.00 -17.34 4.61
N SER A 248 -9.45 -17.14 5.81
CA SER A 248 -9.99 -16.24 6.83
C SER A 248 -9.25 -14.90 6.89
N ASP A 249 -8.02 -14.84 6.38
CA ASP A 249 -7.17 -13.66 6.35
C ASP A 249 -6.20 -13.69 5.16
N CYS A 250 -5.48 -12.60 4.95
CA CYS A 250 -4.33 -12.53 4.07
C CYS A 250 -3.10 -12.06 4.86
N LEU A 251 -2.03 -12.85 4.84
CA LEU A 251 -0.76 -12.40 5.40
C LEU A 251 -0.04 -11.47 4.42
N VAL A 252 0.43 -10.33 4.93
CA VAL A 252 1.30 -9.41 4.20
C VAL A 252 2.65 -9.41 4.90
N LEU A 253 3.68 -9.89 4.23
CA LEU A 253 5.05 -9.88 4.72
C LEU A 253 5.83 -8.79 4.00
N ASP A 254 6.09 -7.68 4.67
CA ASP A 254 6.73 -6.51 4.08
C ASP A 254 8.19 -6.39 4.48
N PHE A 255 9.08 -6.59 3.52
CA PHE A 255 10.53 -6.42 3.65
C PHE A 255 11.02 -5.16 2.93
N GLY A 256 10.17 -4.56 2.10
CA GLY A 256 10.46 -3.39 1.29
C GLY A 256 10.01 -2.07 1.92
N THR A 257 9.52 -2.10 3.17
CA THR A 257 9.03 -0.93 3.91
C THR A 257 7.84 -0.18 3.27
N ALA A 258 7.14 -0.80 2.32
CA ALA A 258 6.00 -0.17 1.65
C ALA A 258 4.88 0.18 2.63
N SER A 259 4.58 -0.69 3.60
CA SER A 259 3.60 -0.44 4.66
C SER A 259 4.03 0.65 5.65
N LEU A 260 5.34 0.76 5.93
CA LEU A 260 5.87 1.85 6.76
C LEU A 260 5.80 3.21 6.05
N MET A 261 5.92 3.20 4.73
CA MET A 261 5.90 4.41 3.91
C MET A 261 4.48 4.93 3.68
N HIS A 262 3.52 4.03 3.46
CA HIS A 262 2.16 4.39 3.05
C HIS A 262 1.12 4.25 4.16
N GLY A 263 1.44 3.57 5.27
CA GLY A 263 0.53 3.37 6.38
C GLY A 263 -0.72 2.57 6.00
N SER A 264 -1.89 3.07 6.38
CA SER A 264 -3.17 2.40 6.15
C SER A 264 -3.46 2.14 4.67
N LEU A 265 -4.11 1.01 4.37
CA LEU A 265 -4.66 0.70 3.04
C LEU A 265 -5.90 1.54 2.71
N GLU A 266 -6.52 2.15 3.71
CA GLU A 266 -7.69 2.99 3.54
C GLU A 266 -7.31 4.35 2.91
N GLN A 267 -8.16 4.83 2.00
CA GLN A 267 -8.00 6.14 1.37
C GLN A 267 -9.33 6.86 1.32
N GLU A 268 -9.30 8.17 1.51
CA GLU A 268 -10.40 9.04 1.12
C GLU A 268 -10.24 9.45 -0.34
N VAL A 269 -11.35 9.45 -1.08
CA VAL A 269 -11.32 9.86 -2.49
C VAL A 269 -11.17 11.37 -2.58
N ASN A 270 -10.10 11.81 -3.22
CA ASN A 270 -9.90 13.21 -3.56
C ASN A 270 -9.79 13.40 -5.07
N LEU A 271 -10.84 13.95 -5.68
CA LEU A 271 -10.86 14.20 -7.13
C LEU A 271 -9.91 15.33 -7.53
N ASP A 272 -9.54 16.23 -6.63
CA ASP A 272 -8.70 17.39 -6.91
C ASP A 272 -7.20 17.08 -6.91
N GLY A 273 -6.84 15.84 -6.56
CA GLY A 273 -5.46 15.36 -6.68
C GLY A 273 -4.54 15.65 -5.50
N HIS A 274 -5.04 16.19 -4.39
CA HIS A 274 -4.24 16.35 -3.18
C HIS A 274 -4.09 14.99 -2.49
N LEU A 275 -2.85 14.54 -2.36
CA LEU A 275 -2.53 13.28 -1.69
C LEU A 275 -2.67 13.46 -0.18
N HIS A 276 -3.76 12.97 0.40
CA HIS A 276 -3.81 12.67 1.82
C HIS A 276 -3.25 11.27 2.01
N ASP A 277 -1.96 11.19 2.30
CA ASP A 277 -1.29 9.92 2.60
C ASP A 277 -1.84 9.37 3.92
N GLY A 278 -2.08 8.07 3.95
CA GLY A 278 -2.45 7.38 5.19
C GLY A 278 -1.35 7.50 6.25
N LEU A 279 -1.73 7.29 7.51
CA LEU A 279 -0.81 7.38 8.64
C LEU A 279 0.30 6.33 8.54
N ALA A 280 1.55 6.77 8.49
CA ALA A 280 2.70 5.88 8.57
C ALA A 280 2.89 5.38 10.03
N PRO A 281 3.33 4.12 10.25
CA PRO A 281 3.65 3.62 11.58
C PRO A 281 4.71 4.46 12.28
N THR A 282 4.60 4.59 13.60
CA THR A 282 5.44 5.45 14.42
C THR A 282 6.18 4.70 15.53
N LYS A 283 7.22 5.32 16.09
CA LYS A 283 7.94 4.89 17.30
C LYS A 283 8.19 6.06 18.23
N ASP A 284 8.30 5.78 19.53
CA ASP A 284 8.63 6.80 20.53
C ASP A 284 10.14 7.01 20.62
N CYS A 285 10.55 8.27 20.76
CA CYS A 285 11.95 8.57 21.06
C CYS A 285 12.25 8.22 22.52
N PRO A 286 13.24 7.37 22.81
CA PRO A 286 13.54 6.95 24.16
C PRO A 286 14.12 8.08 25.03
N ASP A 287 14.62 9.16 24.41
CA ASP A 287 15.23 10.29 25.13
C ASP A 287 14.21 11.40 25.47
N CYS A 288 13.36 11.80 24.52
CA CYS A 288 12.42 12.92 24.73
C CYS A 288 10.95 12.52 24.66
N GLY A 289 10.62 11.25 24.41
CA GLY A 289 9.26 10.77 24.24
C GLY A 289 8.56 11.27 22.96
N ALA A 290 9.27 11.96 22.06
CA ALA A 290 8.70 12.42 20.80
C ALA A 290 8.35 11.21 19.92
N VAL A 291 7.17 11.25 19.34
CA VAL A 291 6.74 10.24 18.39
C VAL A 291 7.21 10.64 17.02
N VAL A 292 7.91 9.73 16.38
CA VAL A 292 8.51 9.94 15.08
C VAL A 292 8.14 8.78 14.15
N PRO A 293 8.18 8.98 12.82
CA PRO A 293 8.02 7.87 11.89
C PRO A 293 8.93 6.71 12.25
N LEU A 294 8.43 5.48 12.14
CA LEU A 294 9.23 4.29 12.46
C LEU A 294 10.55 4.24 11.64
N ALA A 295 10.54 4.79 10.44
CA ALA A 295 11.70 4.93 9.55
C ALA A 295 12.69 6.02 9.99
N CYS A 296 12.36 6.86 10.96
CA CYS A 296 13.21 7.97 11.40
C CYS A 296 14.42 7.46 12.18
N MET A 297 15.64 7.82 11.76
CA MET A 297 16.90 7.38 12.39
C MET A 297 17.50 8.42 13.33
N GLU A 298 17.04 9.67 13.26
CA GLU A 298 17.42 10.76 14.17
C GLU A 298 16.15 11.46 14.62
N CYS A 299 16.01 11.65 15.93
CA CYS A 299 14.87 12.35 16.48
C CYS A 299 14.91 13.84 16.08
N PRO A 300 13.93 14.35 15.35
CA PRO A 300 13.94 15.74 14.89
C PRO A 300 13.76 16.74 16.03
N LEU A 301 13.38 16.27 17.23
CA LEU A 301 13.13 17.14 18.38
C LEU A 301 14.38 17.27 19.27
N CYS A 302 15.03 16.17 19.61
CA CYS A 302 16.17 16.19 20.55
C CYS A 302 17.50 15.76 19.92
N GLY A 303 17.52 15.33 18.66
CA GLY A 303 18.72 14.83 18.01
C GLY A 303 19.15 13.42 18.43
N TYR A 304 18.30 12.70 19.20
CA TYR A 304 18.59 11.32 19.54
C TYR A 304 18.73 10.48 18.26
N VAL A 305 19.89 9.85 18.11
CA VAL A 305 20.18 8.94 17.00
C VAL A 305 19.90 7.51 17.48
N TRP A 306 18.98 6.81 16.82
CA TRP A 306 18.81 5.37 17.04
C TRP A 306 20.09 4.68 16.55
N GLU A 307 20.92 4.25 17.49
CA GLU A 307 22.13 3.51 17.18
C GLU A 307 21.74 2.27 16.36
N ARG A 308 22.24 2.24 15.13
CA ARG A 308 22.32 0.99 14.42
C ARG A 308 23.36 0.15 15.14
N GLN A 309 22.94 -0.98 15.65
CA GLN A 309 23.92 -2.05 15.72
C GLN A 309 24.34 -2.30 14.27
N PRO A 310 25.62 -2.14 13.92
CA PRO A 310 26.11 -2.51 12.60
C PRO A 310 25.80 -4.00 12.49
N GLN A 311 24.69 -4.32 11.82
CA GLN A 311 24.38 -5.68 11.48
C GLN A 311 25.41 -6.04 10.42
N ASP A 312 26.42 -6.78 10.86
CA ASP A 312 27.23 -7.54 9.95
C ASP A 312 26.25 -8.47 9.23
N LEU A 313 25.84 -8.09 8.00
CA LEU A 313 24.84 -8.80 7.19
C LEU A 313 25.27 -10.24 6.85
N GLY A 314 26.39 -10.70 7.40
CA GLY A 314 26.92 -12.06 7.32
C GLY A 314 26.41 -13.02 8.41
N VAL A 315 25.74 -12.54 9.44
CA VAL A 315 25.15 -13.38 10.48
C VAL A 315 23.66 -13.07 10.50
N LEU A 316 22.81 -14.10 10.39
CA LEU A 316 21.38 -14.03 10.66
C LEU A 316 21.17 -13.56 12.10
N ALA A 317 21.21 -12.25 12.33
CA ALA A 317 20.76 -11.66 13.57
C ALA A 317 19.23 -11.84 13.62
N ASP A 318 18.67 -11.95 14.81
CA ASP A 318 17.25 -12.16 15.06
C ASP A 318 16.40 -11.03 14.41
N PHE A 319 16.02 -11.22 13.15
CA PHE A 319 15.09 -10.33 12.47
C PHE A 319 13.71 -10.51 13.12
N VAL A 320 13.26 -9.49 13.84
CA VAL A 320 11.95 -9.50 14.47
C VAL A 320 10.93 -8.86 13.52
N MET A 321 9.91 -9.63 13.14
CA MET A 321 8.76 -9.09 12.45
C MET A 321 7.79 -8.47 13.45
N SER A 322 7.41 -7.22 13.22
CA SER A 322 6.37 -6.52 13.98
C SER A 322 5.05 -6.56 13.23
N GLU A 323 3.97 -6.94 13.91
CA GLU A 323 2.61 -6.88 13.35
C GLU A 323 2.09 -5.44 13.40
N ILE A 324 1.55 -4.95 12.29
CA ILE A 324 0.95 -3.61 12.19
C ILE A 324 -0.48 -3.71 11.65
N ASP A 325 -1.34 -2.78 12.06
CA ASP A 325 -2.72 -2.71 11.58
C ASP A 325 -2.82 -1.70 10.42
N LEU A 326 -3.09 -2.21 9.22
CA LEU A 326 -3.28 -1.39 8.01
C LEU A 326 -4.71 -0.87 7.82
N LEU A 327 -5.64 -1.20 8.72
CA LEU A 327 -7.03 -0.74 8.66
C LEU A 327 -7.30 0.40 9.65
N LYS A 328 -6.34 0.73 10.52
CA LYS A 328 -6.52 1.75 11.54
C LYS A 328 -6.78 3.11 10.90
N ARG A 329 -7.94 3.69 11.24
CA ARG A 329 -8.34 5.07 10.91
C ARG A 329 -8.54 5.87 12.18
N SER A 330 -8.51 7.20 12.06
CA SER A 330 -8.99 8.09 13.12
C SER A 330 -10.48 7.88 13.39
N ASN A 331 -10.84 7.79 14.67
CA ASN A 331 -12.24 7.75 15.12
C ASN A 331 -12.87 9.15 15.21
N PHE A 332 -12.08 10.19 14.98
CA PHE A 332 -12.49 11.58 15.16
C PHE A 332 -12.57 12.32 13.82
N ARG A 333 -13.52 13.24 13.74
CA ARG A 333 -13.67 14.11 12.57
C ARG A 333 -12.67 15.25 12.65
N TRP A 334 -11.68 15.23 11.78
CA TRP A 334 -10.70 16.31 11.63
C TRP A 334 -11.27 17.43 10.75
N CYS A 335 -11.18 18.65 11.24
CA CYS A 335 -11.67 19.83 10.54
C CYS A 335 -10.50 20.81 10.32
N ASP A 336 -10.40 21.35 9.12
CA ASP A 336 -9.47 22.44 8.83
C ASP A 336 -9.93 23.72 9.54
N LEU A 337 -8.98 24.36 10.26
CA LEU A 337 -9.28 25.55 11.06
C LEU A 337 -9.28 26.83 10.22
N PHE A 338 -8.52 26.88 9.12
CA PHE A 338 -8.26 28.12 8.40
C PHE A 338 -8.47 28.04 6.87
N GLY A 339 -8.89 26.88 6.36
CA GLY A 339 -9.08 26.65 4.93
C GLY A 339 -7.78 26.56 4.14
N SER A 340 -6.66 26.24 4.81
CA SER A 340 -5.33 26.15 4.21
C SER A 340 -4.70 24.79 4.28
N ASP A 341 -5.38 23.81 4.88
CA ASP A 341 -4.86 22.47 5.21
C ASP A 341 -3.59 22.46 6.12
N ASP A 342 -3.15 23.64 6.59
CA ASP A 342 -1.96 23.79 7.44
C ASP A 342 -2.26 23.68 8.93
N ALA A 343 -3.52 23.63 9.33
CA ALA A 343 -3.96 23.47 10.70
C ALA A 343 -5.28 22.71 10.76
N LEU A 344 -5.22 21.52 11.38
CA LEU A 344 -6.37 20.65 11.55
C LEU A 344 -6.64 20.43 13.04
N MET A 345 -7.90 20.32 13.40
CA MET A 345 -8.32 20.02 14.75
C MET A 345 -9.46 19.00 14.76
N ALA A 346 -9.41 18.09 15.68
CA ALA A 346 -10.52 17.21 16.05
C ALA A 346 -10.87 17.42 17.53
N THR A 347 -12.16 17.39 17.83
CA THR A 347 -12.67 17.57 19.19
C THR A 347 -13.52 16.37 19.57
N GLY A 348 -13.24 15.81 20.75
CA GLY A 348 -14.12 14.92 21.46
C GLY A 348 -14.99 15.70 22.46
N PHE A 349 -15.58 15.01 23.41
CA PHE A 349 -16.40 15.60 24.46
C PHE A 349 -15.57 16.22 25.60
N ASN A 350 -14.48 15.53 26.02
CA ASN A 350 -13.62 15.93 27.13
C ASN A 350 -12.26 16.50 26.67
N ALA A 351 -11.82 16.15 25.46
CA ALA A 351 -10.52 16.48 24.94
C ALA A 351 -10.56 16.98 23.50
N TRP A 352 -9.47 17.60 23.09
CA TRP A 352 -9.25 18.00 21.71
C TRP A 352 -7.81 17.66 21.28
N GLY A 353 -7.61 17.37 20.01
CA GLY A 353 -6.32 17.21 19.39
C GLY A 353 -6.18 18.14 18.20
N GLY A 354 -5.01 18.70 17.98
CA GLY A 354 -4.74 19.60 16.87
C GLY A 354 -3.39 19.29 16.25
N ILE A 355 -3.28 19.49 14.94
CA ILE A 355 -2.02 19.50 14.25
C ILE A 355 -1.88 20.79 13.43
N PHE A 356 -0.67 21.32 13.35
CA PHE A 356 -0.41 22.53 12.59
C PHE A 356 1.01 22.53 12.00
N PHE A 357 1.15 23.16 10.85
CA PHE A 357 2.42 23.27 10.15
C PHE A 357 3.12 24.57 10.55
N LEU A 358 4.35 24.45 11.06
CA LEU A 358 5.15 25.59 11.48
C LEU A 358 6.64 25.31 11.26
N ASN A 359 7.37 26.28 10.69
CA ASN A 359 8.81 26.19 10.43
C ASN A 359 9.23 24.93 9.64
N GLY A 360 8.43 24.54 8.64
CA GLY A 360 8.74 23.41 7.79
C GLY A 360 8.39 22.03 8.37
N ARG A 361 7.71 21.97 9.53
CA ARG A 361 7.33 20.72 10.21
C ARG A 361 5.91 20.81 10.76
N TRP A 362 5.27 19.66 10.88
CA TRP A 362 4.02 19.52 11.58
C TRP A 362 4.23 19.37 13.09
N HIS A 363 3.32 19.90 13.86
CA HIS A 363 3.28 19.83 15.32
C HIS A 363 1.92 19.25 15.72
N ALA A 364 1.91 18.29 16.62
CA ALA A 364 0.70 17.78 17.23
C ALA A 364 0.59 18.32 18.66
N VAL A 365 -0.60 18.76 19.02
CA VAL A 365 -0.93 19.24 20.36
C VAL A 365 -2.23 18.58 20.81
N GLY A 366 -2.36 18.39 22.11
CA GLY A 366 -3.57 17.89 22.72
C GLY A 366 -3.90 18.67 23.99
N GLY A 367 -5.17 18.77 24.28
CA GLY A 367 -5.66 19.44 25.48
C GLY A 367 -7.07 18.94 25.85
N GLY A 368 -7.57 19.40 26.97
CA GLY A 368 -8.90 19.03 27.47
C GLY A 368 -9.43 20.06 28.44
N GLN A 369 -10.65 19.87 28.93
CA GLN A 369 -11.27 20.78 29.88
C GLN A 369 -10.49 20.77 31.19
N GLY A 370 -9.87 21.90 31.55
CA GLY A 370 -9.05 22.03 32.75
C GLY A 370 -7.63 21.47 32.64
N MET A 371 -7.22 21.00 31.49
CA MET A 371 -5.86 20.51 31.21
C MET A 371 -5.01 21.57 30.51
N GLN A 372 -3.70 21.54 30.77
CA GLN A 372 -2.75 22.30 29.95
C GLN A 372 -2.60 21.67 28.56
N THR A 373 -2.31 22.52 27.58
CA THR A 373 -1.99 22.01 26.23
C THR A 373 -0.64 21.30 26.26
N HIS A 374 -0.60 20.10 25.70
CA HIS A 374 0.59 19.27 25.60
C HIS A 374 1.07 19.21 24.16
N LEU A 375 2.36 19.33 23.95
CA LEU A 375 2.98 18.99 22.68
C LEU A 375 3.12 17.46 22.61
N LEU A 376 2.47 16.85 21.63
CA LEU A 376 2.37 15.39 21.50
C LEU A 376 3.42 14.84 20.53
N ALA A 377 3.68 15.57 19.44
CA ALA A 377 4.67 15.18 18.43
C ALA A 377 5.13 16.39 17.60
N VAL A 378 6.31 16.24 16.98
CA VAL A 378 6.80 17.16 15.94
C VAL A 378 7.40 16.30 14.82
N GLY A 379 6.99 16.52 13.58
CA GLY A 379 7.50 15.73 12.46
C GLY A 379 6.61 15.80 11.24
N GLU A 380 6.29 14.67 10.66
CA GLU A 380 5.40 14.58 9.52
C GLU A 380 3.93 14.69 9.95
N ARG A 381 3.07 15.17 9.03
CA ARG A 381 1.64 15.37 9.26
C ARG A 381 0.95 14.12 9.81
N THR A 382 1.24 12.98 9.21
CA THR A 382 0.65 11.69 9.54
C THR A 382 0.98 11.24 10.96
N VAL A 383 2.23 11.43 11.37
CA VAL A 383 2.70 11.13 12.73
C VAL A 383 2.00 12.02 13.76
N CYS A 384 1.96 13.32 13.46
CA CYS A 384 1.29 14.28 14.32
C CYS A 384 -0.20 13.97 14.46
N MET A 385 -0.86 13.59 13.37
CA MET A 385 -2.27 13.22 13.37
C MET A 385 -2.52 11.96 14.20
N ALA A 386 -1.69 10.91 14.04
CA ALA A 386 -1.83 9.69 14.82
C ALA A 386 -1.71 9.95 16.33
N LYS A 387 -0.77 10.81 16.75
CA LYS A 387 -0.62 11.11 18.18
C LYS A 387 -1.72 11.98 18.74
N ALA A 388 -2.24 12.87 17.95
CA ALA A 388 -3.41 13.62 18.37
C ALA A 388 -4.67 12.73 18.44
N ASP A 389 -4.79 11.71 17.57
CA ASP A 389 -5.82 10.69 17.66
C ASP A 389 -5.66 9.78 18.89
N ASP A 390 -4.43 9.31 19.16
CA ASP A 390 -4.14 8.51 20.35
C ASP A 390 -4.50 9.30 21.61
N TRP A 391 -4.12 10.58 21.68
CA TRP A 391 -4.49 11.49 22.76
C TRP A 391 -6.00 11.57 22.96
N LEU A 392 -6.75 11.76 21.87
CA LEU A 392 -8.21 11.82 21.91
C LEU A 392 -8.81 10.50 22.38
N ASN A 393 -8.35 9.36 21.85
CA ASN A 393 -8.85 8.04 22.26
C ASN A 393 -8.61 7.78 23.75
N ASP A 394 -7.44 8.15 24.28
CA ASP A 394 -7.08 7.95 25.69
C ASP A 394 -7.93 8.80 26.64
N HIS A 395 -8.38 9.98 26.21
CA HIS A 395 -9.11 10.94 27.05
C HIS A 395 -10.63 10.92 26.83
N GLU A 396 -11.12 10.31 25.75
CA GLU A 396 -12.56 10.12 25.49
C GLU A 396 -13.07 8.75 25.93
N SER A 397 -12.17 7.78 26.19
CA SER A 397 -12.54 6.42 26.63
C SER A 397 -12.68 6.28 28.15
N ALA A 398 -12.56 7.36 28.89
CA ALA A 398 -12.62 7.37 30.36
C ALA A 398 -14.01 7.76 30.87
#